data_43139921881697cb4833c3cb55409e5d
#
_entry.id   43139921881697cb4833c3cb55409e5d
#
_cell.length_a   1.000
_cell.length_b   1.000
_cell.length_c   1.000
_cell.angle_alpha   90.00
_cell.angle_beta   90.00
_cell.angle_gamma   90.00
#
_symmetry.space_group_name_H-M   'P 1'
#
loop_
_entity.id
_entity.type
_entity.pdbx_description
1 polymer ?
#
loop_
_entity_poly.entity_id
_entity_poly.type
_entity_poly.pdbx_seq_one_letter_code
_entity_poly.pdbx_strand_id
1 'polypeptide(L)'
;MESDFIDEADWRLLDLLQTDASMSNQTLAGLAHVSPPTSLRRIKRLKQLGLIEKQVALLSPDRLAASTGHGLTALLEITLERQGAEHLDAFETRAVAEVAVQQCYRVSPGPDFMLVVHTPDMPGYLALAQRLFTSDANVRNVKAFFSIKRAKFDPRLPLPLRAHPADNR
;
A
#
# COMPACT_ATOMS: atom_id res chain seq x y z
N MET A 1 -31.89 -2.48 -6.27
CA MET A 1 -30.64 -1.68 -6.24
C MET A 1 -30.22 -1.61 -4.80
N GLU A 2 -29.20 -2.38 -4.42
CA GLU A 2 -28.56 -2.21 -3.11
C GLU A 2 -27.83 -0.87 -3.14
N SER A 3 -28.09 -0.01 -2.18
CA SER A 3 -27.52 1.33 -2.09
C SER A 3 -25.99 1.24 -2.00
N ASP A 4 -25.25 1.97 -2.86
CA ASP A 4 -23.79 2.15 -2.77
C ASP A 4 -23.38 2.98 -1.54
N PHE A 5 -24.33 3.30 -0.69
CA PHE A 5 -24.12 4.07 0.52
C PHE A 5 -23.41 3.22 1.58
N ILE A 6 -22.31 3.74 2.12
CA ILE A 6 -21.53 3.14 3.21
C ILE A 6 -22.11 3.65 4.53
N ASP A 7 -22.63 2.74 5.36
CA ASP A 7 -23.17 3.08 6.66
C ASP A 7 -22.13 2.88 7.81
N GLU A 8 -22.54 3.21 9.02
CA GLU A 8 -21.67 3.13 10.20
C GLU A 8 -21.17 1.71 10.49
N ALA A 9 -21.99 0.69 10.25
CA ALA A 9 -21.59 -0.70 10.44
C ALA A 9 -20.54 -1.15 9.40
N ASP A 10 -20.63 -0.64 8.17
CA ASP A 10 -19.63 -0.87 7.13
C ASP A 10 -18.29 -0.22 7.52
N TRP A 11 -18.31 1.02 8.02
CA TRP A 11 -17.09 1.69 8.49
C TRP A 11 -16.43 0.94 9.63
N ARG A 12 -17.22 0.44 10.60
CA ARG A 12 -16.69 -0.40 11.69
C ARG A 12 -16.06 -1.69 11.17
N LEU A 13 -16.70 -2.37 10.22
CA LEU A 13 -16.16 -3.59 9.62
C LEU A 13 -14.85 -3.31 8.88
N LEU A 14 -14.76 -2.21 8.12
CA LEU A 14 -13.54 -1.79 7.43
C LEU A 14 -12.42 -1.49 8.43
N ASP A 15 -12.71 -0.78 9.52
CA ASP A 15 -11.72 -0.44 10.55
C ASP A 15 -11.17 -1.69 11.26
N LEU A 16 -12.05 -2.61 11.62
CA LEU A 16 -11.67 -3.90 12.21
C LEU A 16 -10.78 -4.71 11.25
N LEU A 17 -11.17 -4.80 9.98
CA LEU A 17 -10.44 -5.56 8.97
C LEU A 17 -9.06 -4.96 8.64
N GLN A 18 -8.93 -3.62 8.64
CA GLN A 18 -7.61 -3.00 8.42
C GLN A 18 -6.71 -3.08 9.65
N THR A 19 -7.29 -3.34 10.84
CA THR A 19 -6.55 -3.54 12.09
C THR A 19 -6.08 -4.98 12.24
N ASP A 20 -7.00 -5.95 12.06
CA ASP A 20 -6.70 -7.39 12.08
C ASP A 20 -7.66 -8.16 11.18
N ALA A 21 -7.20 -8.50 9.98
CA ALA A 21 -7.98 -9.26 9.01
C ALA A 21 -8.06 -10.78 9.32
N SER A 22 -7.40 -11.26 10.39
CA SER A 22 -7.44 -12.65 10.81
C SER A 22 -8.63 -12.99 11.73
N MET A 23 -9.36 -11.98 12.19
CA MET A 23 -10.54 -12.16 13.05
C MET A 23 -11.59 -13.06 12.39
N SER A 24 -12.21 -13.93 13.19
CA SER A 24 -13.36 -14.72 12.72
C SER A 24 -14.56 -13.83 12.37
N ASN A 25 -15.41 -14.29 11.45
CA ASN A 25 -16.63 -13.54 11.12
C ASN A 25 -17.56 -13.33 12.35
N GLN A 26 -17.56 -14.27 13.30
CA GLN A 26 -18.32 -14.15 14.53
C GLN A 26 -17.77 -13.02 15.41
N THR A 27 -16.44 -12.90 15.53
CA THR A 27 -15.76 -11.81 16.26
C THR A 27 -16.05 -10.46 15.61
N LEU A 28 -15.86 -10.37 14.28
CA LEU A 28 -16.13 -9.16 13.50
C LEU A 28 -17.59 -8.70 13.66
N ALA A 29 -18.55 -9.63 13.57
CA ALA A 29 -19.96 -9.34 13.73
C ALA A 29 -20.29 -8.77 15.13
N GLY A 30 -19.72 -9.40 16.17
CA GLY A 30 -19.90 -8.93 17.56
C GLY A 30 -19.36 -7.51 17.75
N LEU A 31 -18.12 -7.24 17.31
CA LEU A 31 -17.48 -5.93 17.42
C LEU A 31 -18.14 -4.85 16.57
N ALA A 32 -18.68 -5.22 15.41
CA ALA A 32 -19.43 -4.29 14.54
C ALA A 32 -20.91 -4.14 14.95
N HIS A 33 -21.39 -4.85 15.97
CA HIS A 33 -22.77 -4.87 16.44
C HIS A 33 -23.80 -5.28 15.37
N VAL A 34 -23.46 -6.32 14.61
CA VAL A 34 -24.34 -6.91 13.59
C VAL A 34 -24.41 -8.44 13.76
N SER A 35 -25.38 -9.10 13.11
CA SER A 35 -25.40 -10.56 13.10
C SER A 35 -24.30 -11.15 12.20
N PRO A 36 -23.80 -12.37 12.47
CA PRO A 36 -22.77 -13.01 11.64
C PRO A 36 -23.16 -13.15 10.15
N PRO A 37 -24.39 -13.50 9.78
CA PRO A 37 -24.82 -13.49 8.37
C PRO A 37 -24.77 -12.09 7.74
N THR A 38 -25.15 -11.06 8.51
CA THR A 38 -25.10 -9.66 8.06
C THR A 38 -23.66 -9.21 7.84
N SER A 39 -22.74 -9.50 8.77
CA SER A 39 -21.31 -9.22 8.64
C SER A 39 -20.74 -9.84 7.37
N LEU A 40 -20.97 -11.13 7.14
CA LEU A 40 -20.47 -11.83 5.96
C LEU A 40 -20.98 -11.20 4.64
N ARG A 41 -22.30 -10.91 4.56
CA ARG A 41 -22.91 -10.26 3.40
C ARG A 41 -22.31 -8.88 3.14
N ARG A 42 -22.12 -8.06 4.19
CA ARG A 42 -21.53 -6.72 4.11
C ARG A 42 -20.08 -6.77 3.65
N ILE A 43 -19.25 -7.62 4.24
CA ILE A 43 -17.84 -7.77 3.83
C ILE A 43 -17.75 -8.20 2.36
N LYS A 44 -18.62 -9.12 1.91
CA LYS A 44 -18.68 -9.51 0.49
C LYS A 44 -19.02 -8.31 -0.40
N ARG A 45 -20.00 -7.49 -0.01
CA ARG A 45 -20.39 -6.26 -0.73
C ARG A 45 -19.23 -5.27 -0.78
N LEU A 46 -18.55 -5.00 0.34
CA LEU A 46 -17.40 -4.08 0.42
C LEU A 46 -16.24 -4.51 -0.50
N LYS A 47 -16.00 -5.83 -0.61
CA LYS A 47 -15.05 -6.38 -1.60
C LYS A 47 -15.53 -6.17 -3.04
N GLN A 48 -16.80 -6.38 -3.32
CA GLN A 48 -17.38 -6.17 -4.67
C GLN A 48 -17.34 -4.70 -5.10
N LEU A 49 -17.51 -3.79 -4.15
CA LEU A 49 -17.36 -2.34 -4.36
C LEU A 49 -15.89 -1.88 -4.51
N GLY A 50 -14.91 -2.78 -4.36
CA GLY A 50 -13.49 -2.45 -4.44
C GLY A 50 -12.94 -1.68 -3.25
N LEU A 51 -13.73 -1.52 -2.15
CA LEU A 51 -13.27 -0.82 -0.94
C LEU A 51 -12.26 -1.64 -0.14
N ILE A 52 -12.22 -2.94 -0.35
CA ILE A 52 -11.20 -3.85 0.15
C ILE A 52 -10.47 -4.40 -1.07
N GLU A 53 -9.31 -3.85 -1.38
CA GLU A 53 -8.49 -4.26 -2.53
C GLU A 53 -7.97 -5.68 -2.36
N LYS A 54 -7.39 -5.97 -1.18
CA LYS A 54 -6.82 -7.28 -0.84
C LYS A 54 -6.66 -7.44 0.66
N GLN A 55 -6.50 -8.69 1.10
CA GLN A 55 -6.11 -9.03 2.46
C GLN A 55 -4.76 -9.72 2.43
N VAL A 56 -3.80 -9.22 3.19
CA VAL A 56 -2.42 -9.73 3.22
C VAL A 56 -1.92 -9.83 4.66
N ALA A 57 -0.98 -10.74 4.91
CA ALA A 57 -0.19 -10.74 6.13
C ALA A 57 1.00 -9.80 5.98
N LEU A 58 1.23 -8.94 6.95
CA LEU A 58 2.43 -8.13 7.03
C LEU A 58 3.54 -8.94 7.69
N LEU A 59 4.64 -9.13 6.96
CA LEU A 59 5.78 -9.86 7.45
C LEU A 59 6.77 -8.93 8.15
N SER A 60 7.49 -9.45 9.13
CA SER A 60 8.58 -8.74 9.83
C SER A 60 9.90 -8.96 9.09
N PRO A 61 10.43 -7.96 8.37
CA PRO A 61 11.70 -8.10 7.66
C PRO A 61 12.86 -8.44 8.60
N ASP A 62 12.90 -7.79 9.78
CA ASP A 62 13.97 -8.00 10.76
C ASP A 62 14.00 -9.44 11.30
N ARG A 63 12.81 -10.05 11.52
CA ARG A 63 12.72 -11.44 11.99
C ARG A 63 13.04 -12.44 10.89
N LEU A 64 12.78 -12.11 9.65
CA LEU A 64 13.07 -12.94 8.48
C LEU A 64 14.53 -12.80 8.02
N ALA A 65 15.23 -11.75 8.44
CA ALA A 65 16.58 -11.41 7.97
C ALA A 65 17.59 -12.55 8.12
N ALA A 66 17.45 -13.38 9.17
CA ALA A 66 18.32 -14.56 9.36
C ALA A 66 18.21 -15.58 8.21
N SER A 67 17.04 -15.65 7.53
CA SER A 67 16.78 -16.60 6.44
C SER A 67 16.86 -15.96 5.06
N THR A 68 16.51 -14.68 4.93
CA THR A 68 16.40 -13.98 3.63
C THR A 68 17.45 -12.90 3.41
N GLY A 69 18.26 -12.59 4.43
CA GLY A 69 19.05 -11.37 4.47
C GLY A 69 18.19 -10.16 4.86
N HIS A 70 18.84 -9.05 5.21
CA HIS A 70 18.15 -7.82 5.63
C HIS A 70 17.43 -7.11 4.48
N GLY A 71 17.80 -7.41 3.24
CA GLY A 71 17.30 -6.68 2.08
C GLY A 71 17.72 -5.21 2.07
N LEU A 72 17.38 -4.53 1.00
CA LEU A 72 17.68 -3.12 0.79
C LEU A 72 16.41 -2.39 0.39
N THR A 73 15.97 -1.44 1.21
CA THR A 73 14.87 -0.56 0.88
C THR A 73 15.39 0.80 0.45
N ALA A 74 14.95 1.30 -0.69
CA ALA A 74 15.28 2.64 -1.17
C ALA A 74 14.01 3.43 -1.48
N LEU A 75 14.06 4.73 -1.16
CA LEU A 75 13.10 5.74 -1.58
C LEU A 75 13.74 6.49 -2.74
N LEU A 76 13.02 6.57 -3.86
CA LEU A 76 13.56 7.12 -5.10
C LEU A 76 12.74 8.32 -5.54
N GLU A 77 13.43 9.42 -5.87
CA GLU A 77 12.87 10.57 -6.60
C GLU A 77 13.23 10.41 -8.07
N ILE A 78 12.23 10.40 -8.94
CA ILE A 78 12.40 10.26 -10.39
C ILE A 78 11.94 11.53 -11.07
N THR A 79 12.79 12.10 -11.93
CA THR A 79 12.44 13.23 -12.79
C THR A 79 12.61 12.81 -14.24
N LEU A 80 11.57 13.03 -15.04
CA LEU A 80 11.57 12.75 -16.46
C LEU A 80 12.01 14.00 -17.26
N GLU A 81 12.58 13.79 -18.42
CA GLU A 81 12.90 14.86 -19.37
C GLU A 81 11.64 15.42 -20.01
N ARG A 82 10.73 14.54 -20.44
CA ARG A 82 9.43 14.86 -21.03
C ARG A 82 8.33 14.48 -20.07
N GLN A 83 7.50 15.47 -19.71
CA GLN A 83 6.45 15.35 -18.69
C GLN A 83 5.03 15.35 -19.30
N GLY A 84 4.87 15.08 -20.59
CA GLY A 84 3.56 14.87 -21.21
C GLY A 84 2.87 13.63 -20.61
N ALA A 85 1.53 13.64 -20.57
CA ALA A 85 0.74 12.56 -19.95
C ALA A 85 1.16 11.18 -20.46
N GLU A 86 1.38 11.03 -21.77
CA GLU A 86 1.83 9.78 -22.42
C GLU A 86 3.18 9.27 -21.86
N HIS A 87 4.10 10.19 -21.55
CA HIS A 87 5.43 9.83 -21.02
C HIS A 87 5.35 9.43 -19.56
N LEU A 88 4.52 10.15 -18.78
CA LEU A 88 4.25 9.83 -17.39
C LEU A 88 3.58 8.45 -17.27
N ASP A 89 2.54 8.19 -18.08
CA ASP A 89 1.81 6.91 -18.09
C ASP A 89 2.70 5.73 -18.54
N ALA A 90 3.58 5.96 -19.51
CA ALA A 90 4.53 4.95 -19.97
C ALA A 90 5.56 4.58 -18.90
N PHE A 91 6.10 5.55 -18.17
CA PHE A 91 7.00 5.29 -17.05
C PHE A 91 6.28 4.57 -15.90
N GLU A 92 5.11 5.05 -15.51
CA GLU A 92 4.29 4.46 -14.44
C GLU A 92 3.99 2.98 -14.74
N THR A 93 3.57 2.66 -15.97
CA THR A 93 3.28 1.28 -16.40
C THR A 93 4.49 0.37 -16.20
N ARG A 94 5.70 0.83 -16.56
CA ARG A 94 6.92 0.04 -16.37
C ARG A 94 7.30 -0.09 -14.89
N ALA A 95 7.18 1.01 -14.14
CA ALA A 95 7.51 1.01 -12.71
C ALA A 95 6.61 0.04 -11.93
N VAL A 96 5.31 0.05 -12.18
CA VAL A 96 4.33 -0.82 -11.51
C VAL A 96 4.52 -2.30 -11.90
N ALA A 97 5.04 -2.59 -13.09
CA ALA A 97 5.33 -3.96 -13.53
C ALA A 97 6.56 -4.58 -12.84
N GLU A 98 7.46 -3.76 -12.25
CA GLU A 98 8.64 -4.26 -11.53
C GLU A 98 8.27 -4.77 -10.14
N VAL A 99 8.55 -6.04 -9.86
CA VAL A 99 8.24 -6.71 -8.58
C VAL A 99 8.93 -6.03 -7.40
N ALA A 100 10.13 -5.47 -7.61
CA ALA A 100 10.89 -4.77 -6.59
C ALA A 100 10.26 -3.41 -6.20
N VAL A 101 9.37 -2.85 -7.02
CA VAL A 101 8.64 -1.61 -6.72
C VAL A 101 7.45 -1.95 -5.84
N GLN A 102 7.52 -1.54 -4.58
CA GLN A 102 6.46 -1.75 -3.60
C GLN A 102 5.41 -0.64 -3.60
N GLN A 103 5.84 0.59 -3.93
CA GLN A 103 4.96 1.75 -4.00
C GLN A 103 5.41 2.67 -5.13
N CYS A 104 4.46 3.22 -5.86
CA CYS A 104 4.69 4.18 -6.93
C CYS A 104 3.68 5.32 -6.78
N TYR A 105 4.18 6.54 -6.61
CA TYR A 105 3.36 7.75 -6.50
C TYR A 105 3.77 8.74 -7.58
N ARG A 106 2.80 9.25 -8.34
CA ARG A 106 2.96 10.46 -9.15
C ARG A 106 2.78 11.65 -8.23
N VAL A 107 3.71 12.58 -8.21
CA VAL A 107 3.74 13.68 -7.22
C VAL A 107 3.89 15.05 -7.87
N SER A 108 3.55 16.09 -7.13
CA SER A 108 3.71 17.51 -7.52
C SER A 108 3.55 18.39 -6.27
N PRO A 109 4.37 19.46 -6.10
CA PRO A 109 5.53 19.84 -6.90
C PRO A 109 6.77 19.00 -6.55
N GLY A 110 7.76 18.99 -7.41
CA GLY A 110 9.05 18.32 -7.17
C GLY A 110 9.41 17.35 -8.27
N PRO A 111 9.86 16.10 -7.93
CA PRO A 111 10.06 15.05 -8.91
C PRO A 111 8.73 14.65 -9.55
N ASP A 112 8.76 13.89 -10.65
CA ASP A 112 7.53 13.38 -11.27
C ASP A 112 6.98 12.16 -10.54
N PHE A 113 7.89 11.32 -9.99
CA PHE A 113 7.51 10.13 -9.23
C PHE A 113 8.34 9.98 -7.97
N MET A 114 7.68 9.40 -6.94
CA MET A 114 8.29 8.82 -5.75
C MET A 114 8.05 7.32 -5.74
N LEU A 115 9.13 6.54 -5.67
CA LEU A 115 9.04 5.08 -5.56
C LEU A 115 9.57 4.60 -4.22
N VAL A 116 8.95 3.54 -3.68
CA VAL A 116 9.56 2.72 -2.64
C VAL A 116 9.90 1.38 -3.27
N VAL A 117 11.18 1.04 -3.25
CA VAL A 117 11.67 -0.23 -3.81
C VAL A 117 12.31 -1.08 -2.72
N HIS A 118 12.19 -2.40 -2.86
CA HIS A 118 12.86 -3.36 -1.99
C HIS A 118 13.56 -4.42 -2.82
N THR A 119 14.85 -4.59 -2.58
CA THR A 119 15.70 -5.58 -3.27
C THR A 119 16.46 -6.42 -2.24
N PRO A 120 16.90 -7.64 -2.58
CA PRO A 120 17.67 -8.46 -1.65
C PRO A 120 18.98 -7.80 -1.21
N ASP A 121 19.61 -7.04 -2.10
CA ASP A 121 20.94 -6.46 -1.90
C ASP A 121 21.21 -5.31 -2.88
N MET A 122 22.42 -4.74 -2.82
CA MET A 122 22.86 -3.67 -3.71
C MET A 122 23.00 -4.12 -5.18
N PRO A 123 23.55 -5.31 -5.51
CA PRO A 123 23.49 -5.83 -6.87
C PRO A 123 22.09 -5.91 -7.46
N GLY A 124 21.12 -6.35 -6.67
CA GLY A 124 19.71 -6.37 -7.06
C GLY A 124 19.16 -4.97 -7.36
N TYR A 125 19.51 -3.98 -6.52
CA TYR A 125 19.16 -2.58 -6.78
C TYR A 125 19.79 -2.05 -8.07
N LEU A 126 21.07 -2.31 -8.31
CA LEU A 126 21.75 -1.87 -9.53
C LEU A 126 21.13 -2.48 -10.78
N ALA A 127 20.77 -3.76 -10.73
CA ALA A 127 20.06 -4.42 -11.82
C ALA A 127 18.66 -3.79 -12.09
N LEU A 128 17.92 -3.45 -11.04
CA LEU A 128 16.67 -2.70 -11.16
C LEU A 128 16.91 -1.31 -11.79
N ALA A 129 17.89 -0.56 -11.28
CA ALA A 129 18.22 0.78 -11.76
C ALA A 129 18.59 0.77 -13.25
N GLN A 130 19.36 -0.24 -13.69
CA GLN A 130 19.70 -0.42 -15.09
C GLN A 130 18.46 -0.62 -15.96
N ARG A 131 17.54 -1.50 -15.56
CA ARG A 131 16.33 -1.81 -16.34
C ARG A 131 15.36 -0.65 -16.38
N LEU A 132 15.09 -0.03 -15.21
CA LEU A 132 13.98 0.92 -15.08
C LEU A 132 14.39 2.37 -15.36
N PHE A 133 15.64 2.74 -15.08
CA PHE A 133 16.10 4.12 -15.16
C PHE A 133 17.13 4.34 -16.26
N THR A 134 18.27 3.61 -16.21
CA THR A 134 19.39 3.88 -17.11
C THR A 134 19.06 3.56 -18.57
N SER A 135 18.24 2.53 -18.79
CA SER A 135 17.81 2.13 -20.15
C SER A 135 16.69 3.02 -20.71
N ASP A 136 16.11 3.91 -19.92
CA ASP A 136 15.07 4.82 -20.36
C ASP A 136 15.63 6.22 -20.63
N ALA A 137 15.70 6.58 -21.91
CA ALA A 137 16.20 7.89 -22.33
C ALA A 137 15.35 9.08 -21.83
N ASN A 138 14.13 8.83 -21.34
CA ASN A 138 13.27 9.86 -20.77
C ASN A 138 13.49 10.06 -19.26
N VAL A 139 14.23 9.20 -18.58
CA VAL A 139 14.61 9.42 -17.17
C VAL A 139 15.80 10.37 -17.12
N ARG A 140 15.52 11.62 -16.68
CA ARG A 140 16.53 12.67 -16.58
C ARG A 140 17.37 12.55 -15.32
N ASN A 141 16.72 12.27 -14.20
CA ASN A 141 17.41 12.22 -12.90
C ASN A 141 16.75 11.21 -11.95
N VAL A 142 17.58 10.54 -11.18
CA VAL A 142 17.17 9.64 -10.10
C VAL A 142 17.96 9.99 -8.84
N LYS A 143 17.27 10.29 -7.74
CA LYS A 143 17.89 10.37 -6.42
C LYS A 143 17.45 9.18 -5.59
N ALA A 144 18.38 8.45 -5.03
CA ALA A 144 18.13 7.27 -4.22
C ALA A 144 18.53 7.51 -2.76
N PHE A 145 17.60 7.27 -1.85
CA PHE A 145 17.80 7.34 -0.40
C PHE A 145 17.63 5.94 0.17
N PHE A 146 18.73 5.35 0.63
CA PHE A 146 18.67 4.01 1.22
C PHE A 146 18.23 4.09 2.68
N SER A 147 17.19 3.33 3.02
CA SER A 147 16.66 3.27 4.36
C SER A 147 17.63 2.55 5.29
N ILE A 148 18.08 3.24 6.33
CA ILE A 148 18.91 2.63 7.39
C ILE A 148 18.07 2.06 8.53
N LYS A 149 16.80 2.52 8.67
CA LYS A 149 15.86 2.06 9.69
C LYS A 149 14.43 2.43 9.32
N ARG A 150 13.54 1.46 9.37
CA ARG A 150 12.09 1.70 9.28
C ARG A 150 11.51 1.86 10.70
N ALA A 151 11.29 3.10 11.11
CA ALA A 151 10.77 3.39 12.46
C ALA A 151 9.29 3.04 12.62
N LYS A 152 8.48 3.21 11.55
CA LYS A 152 7.04 2.89 11.54
C LYS A 152 6.62 2.45 10.15
N PHE A 153 5.70 1.50 10.10
CA PHE A 153 4.93 1.15 8.92
C PHE A 153 3.50 0.84 9.37
N ASP A 154 2.57 1.68 9.01
CA ASP A 154 1.15 1.51 9.32
C ASP A 154 0.34 1.88 8.07
N PRO A 155 -0.21 0.89 7.34
CA PRO A 155 -0.95 1.12 6.11
C PRO A 155 -2.42 1.50 6.35
N ARG A 156 -2.88 1.62 7.59
CA ARG A 156 -4.27 1.92 7.91
C ARG A 156 -4.66 3.32 7.46
N LEU A 157 -5.85 3.43 6.86
CA LEU A 157 -6.44 4.70 6.47
C LEU A 157 -7.29 5.26 7.64
N PRO A 158 -7.27 6.59 7.89
CA PRO A 158 -8.20 7.21 8.81
C PRO A 158 -9.61 7.13 8.22
N LEU A 159 -10.51 6.43 8.91
CA LEU A 159 -11.91 6.28 8.50
C LEU A 159 -12.81 7.26 9.26
N PRO A 160 -13.96 7.69 8.69
CA PRO A 160 -14.89 8.65 9.30
C PRO A 160 -15.76 7.96 10.37
N LEU A 161 -15.12 7.27 11.31
CA LEU A 161 -15.81 6.71 12.49
C LEU A 161 -16.19 7.85 13.42
N ARG A 162 -17.48 7.98 13.72
CA ARG A 162 -17.90 8.87 14.81
C ARG A 162 -17.35 8.28 16.11
N ALA A 163 -16.56 9.09 16.84
CA ALA A 163 -16.10 8.70 18.17
C ALA A 163 -17.30 8.26 19.01
N HIS A 164 -17.27 7.00 19.46
CA HIS A 164 -18.30 6.54 20.39
C HIS A 164 -18.10 7.31 21.70
N PRO A 165 -19.17 7.85 22.35
CA PRO A 165 -19.03 8.62 23.59
C PRO A 165 -18.40 7.85 24.77
N ALA A 166 -18.01 6.59 24.59
CA ALA A 166 -17.42 5.72 25.61
C ALA A 166 -15.89 5.71 25.67
N ASP A 167 -15.18 6.34 24.72
CA ASP A 167 -13.69 6.29 24.65
C ASP A 167 -13.00 7.42 25.43
N ASN A 168 -13.74 8.11 26.28
CA ASN A 168 -13.25 9.21 27.12
C ASN A 168 -13.22 8.81 28.61
N ARG A 169 -12.64 7.61 28.91
CA ARG A 169 -12.31 7.27 30.31
C ARG A 169 -10.89 6.72 30.45
#